data_59a0de48176e719bc68e10161c3432c6
#
_entry.id   59a0de48176e719bc68e10161c3432c6
#
_cell.length_a   1.000
_cell.length_b   1.000
_cell.length_c   1.000
_cell.angle_alpha   90.00
_cell.angle_beta   90.00
_cell.angle_gamma   90.00
#
_symmetry.space_group_name_H-M   'P 1'
#
loop_
_entity.id
_entity.type
_entity.pdbx_description
1 polymer ?
#
loop_
_entity_poly.entity_id
_entity_poly.type
_entity_poly.pdbx_seq_one_letter_code
_entity_poly.pdbx_strand_id
1 'polypeptide(L)'
;MNPAGMLRIAMLSVHTCPLAVLGGKETGGMNVYVRELSRELGRMGVEVDIFTRSQDPTIPRVVPMGDSVRVVHLPAGPEAPMARERVHDHLDEFVDGVEAWRMTRDVDYDLIHAHYWLSGVVGLTLRERWSVPMLQMFHTLGDLKNRVARRAADLEPAVRLREEARVIASADRLVAASVAERAYLVRHTGADPERIAVVPCGVDTEMFTPGRAEDARAALRLSADPLILYVGRLAPIKGLETLLDAIARLARRGRHVRLVVVGGDADEPRGGHEAGLRSRIQTLGIGDLVGFAGPQPQETLRTHYVAADVTVLPSHYESFGMVALEAMACGSPVVASRVGGLTTTVRDGVTGFLVAEGDVDALAERLETLLADPDLRWRLGREGVRWAAQHRWPCVAEAICREYALLESRAQPHLAAGRCTE
;
A
#
# COMPACT_ATOMS: atom_id res chain seq x y z
N MET A 1 8.57 32.14 3.10
CA MET A 1 8.34 31.58 4.46
C MET A 1 6.97 32.01 4.93
N ASN A 2 6.14 31.02 5.25
CA ASN A 2 4.82 31.27 5.83
C ASN A 2 4.99 32.04 7.16
N PRO A 3 4.31 33.18 7.38
CA PRO A 3 4.51 34.00 8.59
C PRO A 3 4.12 33.28 9.89
N ALA A 4 3.46 32.12 9.82
CA ALA A 4 3.06 31.34 10.98
C ALA A 4 4.06 30.21 11.37
N GLY A 5 5.13 29.98 10.62
CA GLY A 5 6.10 28.91 10.90
C GLY A 5 5.54 27.47 10.74
N MET A 6 4.36 27.33 10.15
CA MET A 6 3.68 26.04 9.95
C MET A 6 4.05 25.47 8.58
N LEU A 7 4.54 24.22 8.56
CA LEU A 7 4.94 23.52 7.33
C LEU A 7 3.72 23.23 6.45
N ARG A 8 3.80 23.58 5.16
CA ARG A 8 2.74 23.33 4.19
C ARG A 8 3.21 22.42 3.05
N ILE A 9 2.52 21.31 2.86
CA ILE A 9 2.90 20.25 1.92
C ILE A 9 1.91 20.16 0.76
N ALA A 10 2.44 20.21 -0.48
CA ALA A 10 1.71 19.76 -1.65
C ALA A 10 1.87 18.24 -1.79
N MET A 11 0.87 17.47 -1.38
CA MET A 11 0.88 16.03 -1.50
C MET A 11 0.22 15.61 -2.82
N LEU A 12 0.92 14.84 -3.64
CA LEU A 12 0.44 14.44 -4.97
C LEU A 12 0.02 12.97 -4.98
N SER A 13 -1.25 12.71 -5.30
CA SER A 13 -1.84 11.38 -5.50
C SER A 13 -2.69 11.38 -6.78
N VAL A 14 -2.04 11.56 -7.93
CA VAL A 14 -2.67 11.92 -9.21
C VAL A 14 -3.74 10.94 -9.65
N HIS A 15 -3.42 9.64 -9.74
CA HIS A 15 -4.28 8.64 -10.41
C HIS A 15 -5.35 8.05 -9.51
N THR A 16 -5.26 8.22 -8.18
CA THR A 16 -6.21 7.60 -7.25
C THR A 16 -6.45 8.50 -6.04
N CYS A 17 -7.73 8.71 -5.72
CA CYS A 17 -8.15 9.53 -4.59
C CYS A 17 -7.93 8.77 -3.27
N PRO A 18 -7.31 9.37 -2.22
CA PRO A 18 -7.13 8.72 -0.93
C PRO A 18 -8.46 8.39 -0.22
N LEU A 19 -9.55 9.03 -0.61
CA LEU A 19 -10.90 8.79 -0.09
C LEU A 19 -11.69 7.73 -0.88
N ALA A 20 -11.11 7.18 -1.95
CA ALA A 20 -11.80 6.16 -2.73
C ALA A 20 -12.06 4.89 -1.92
N VAL A 21 -13.21 4.26 -2.17
CA VAL A 21 -13.60 2.99 -1.53
C VAL A 21 -12.59 1.91 -1.91
N LEU A 22 -12.10 1.16 -0.93
CA LEU A 22 -11.15 0.08 -1.15
C LEU A 22 -11.82 -1.12 -1.83
N GLY A 23 -11.03 -1.86 -2.62
CA GLY A 23 -11.50 -3.06 -3.33
C GLY A 23 -11.73 -2.86 -4.81
N GLY A 24 -11.69 -1.63 -5.33
CA GLY A 24 -11.69 -1.36 -6.77
C GLY A 24 -10.33 -1.63 -7.43
N LYS A 25 -10.33 -1.68 -8.78
CA LYS A 25 -9.15 -2.03 -9.59
C LYS A 25 -7.93 -1.14 -9.32
N GLU A 26 -8.15 0.15 -9.08
CA GLU A 26 -7.09 1.16 -8.89
C GLU A 26 -6.93 1.57 -7.41
N THR A 27 -7.70 0.98 -6.49
CA THR A 27 -7.66 1.31 -5.07
C THR A 27 -6.95 0.23 -4.25
N GLY A 28 -6.23 0.63 -3.20
CA GLY A 28 -5.46 -0.32 -2.39
C GLY A 28 -4.60 0.34 -1.32
N GLY A 29 -3.49 -0.27 -0.98
CA GLY A 29 -2.61 0.17 0.09
C GLY A 29 -2.11 1.62 -0.04
N MET A 30 -1.87 2.12 -1.26
CA MET A 30 -1.47 3.51 -1.46
C MET A 30 -2.54 4.50 -0.99
N ASN A 31 -3.83 4.23 -1.26
CA ASN A 31 -4.92 5.10 -0.81
C ASN A 31 -4.96 5.19 0.73
N VAL A 32 -4.83 4.04 1.40
CA VAL A 32 -4.73 3.98 2.86
C VAL A 32 -3.50 4.74 3.36
N TYR A 33 -2.34 4.51 2.74
CA TYR A 33 -1.10 5.19 3.12
C TYR A 33 -1.23 6.71 3.04
N VAL A 34 -1.66 7.24 1.90
CA VAL A 34 -1.80 8.70 1.70
C VAL A 34 -2.82 9.27 2.69
N ARG A 35 -3.95 8.61 2.88
CA ARG A 35 -5.01 9.04 3.79
C ARG A 35 -4.52 9.10 5.24
N GLU A 36 -3.96 8.01 5.74
CA GLU A 36 -3.60 7.91 7.16
C GLU A 36 -2.35 8.76 7.48
N LEU A 37 -1.34 8.76 6.60
CA LEU A 37 -0.18 9.64 6.76
C LEU A 37 -0.61 11.11 6.82
N SER A 38 -1.48 11.55 5.90
CA SER A 38 -1.93 12.95 5.87
C SER A 38 -2.71 13.34 7.12
N ARG A 39 -3.55 12.43 7.64
CA ARG A 39 -4.26 12.65 8.90
C ARG A 39 -3.31 12.85 10.08
N GLU A 40 -2.27 12.01 10.18
CA GLU A 40 -1.28 12.13 11.25
C GLU A 40 -0.44 13.41 11.10
N LEU A 41 -0.03 13.76 9.87
CA LEU A 41 0.66 15.01 9.61
C LEU A 41 -0.19 16.22 10.03
N GLY A 42 -1.49 16.22 9.73
CA GLY A 42 -2.43 17.26 10.18
C GLY A 42 -2.54 17.33 11.70
N ARG A 43 -2.58 16.20 12.41
CA ARG A 43 -2.55 16.15 13.89
C ARG A 43 -1.26 16.71 14.48
N MET A 44 -0.15 16.63 13.73
CA MET A 44 1.14 17.20 14.10
C MET A 44 1.27 18.69 13.73
N GLY A 45 0.22 19.32 13.18
CA GLY A 45 0.22 20.74 12.82
C GLY A 45 0.80 21.02 11.43
N VAL A 46 0.93 20.03 10.55
CA VAL A 46 1.33 20.21 9.15
C VAL A 46 0.09 20.47 8.29
N GLU A 47 0.12 21.54 7.48
CA GLU A 47 -0.93 21.75 6.46
C GLU A 47 -0.68 20.88 5.24
N VAL A 48 -1.69 20.11 4.81
CA VAL A 48 -1.56 19.19 3.69
C VAL A 48 -2.70 19.38 2.69
N ASP A 49 -2.35 19.79 1.48
CA ASP A 49 -3.25 19.76 0.32
C ASP A 49 -2.93 18.51 -0.52
N ILE A 50 -3.86 17.56 -0.56
CA ILE A 50 -3.72 16.34 -1.34
C ILE A 50 -4.37 16.56 -2.70
N PHE A 51 -3.56 16.67 -3.74
CA PHE A 51 -4.03 16.85 -5.09
C PHE A 51 -4.26 15.50 -5.77
N THR A 52 -5.46 15.31 -6.31
CA THR A 52 -5.84 14.11 -7.05
C THR A 52 -6.68 14.48 -8.27
N ARG A 53 -6.62 13.65 -9.32
CA ARG A 53 -7.43 13.85 -10.52
C ARG A 53 -8.90 13.55 -10.21
N SER A 54 -9.79 14.45 -10.62
CA SER A 54 -11.23 14.18 -10.58
C SER A 54 -11.61 13.06 -11.55
N GLN A 55 -12.38 12.10 -11.06
CA GLN A 55 -12.89 10.96 -11.84
C GLN A 55 -14.41 10.98 -11.93
N ASP A 56 -15.05 11.98 -11.33
CA ASP A 56 -16.49 12.16 -11.33
C ASP A 56 -16.80 13.64 -11.07
N PRO A 57 -17.47 14.35 -11.99
CA PRO A 57 -17.77 15.77 -11.83
C PRO A 57 -18.75 16.06 -10.68
N THR A 58 -19.44 15.05 -10.16
CA THR A 58 -20.37 15.19 -9.02
C THR A 58 -19.67 15.21 -7.66
N ILE A 59 -18.42 14.78 -7.59
CA ILE A 59 -17.63 14.82 -6.35
C ILE A 59 -17.20 16.26 -6.05
N PRO A 60 -17.33 16.73 -4.78
CA PRO A 60 -16.88 18.05 -4.40
C PRO A 60 -15.41 18.30 -4.75
N ARG A 61 -15.10 19.48 -5.29
CA ARG A 61 -13.72 19.86 -5.67
C ARG A 61 -12.78 19.86 -4.47
N VAL A 62 -13.28 20.12 -3.27
CA VAL A 62 -12.52 20.12 -2.03
C VAL A 62 -13.26 19.33 -0.99
N VAL A 63 -12.57 18.35 -0.40
CA VAL A 63 -13.09 17.53 0.70
C VAL A 63 -12.14 17.65 1.90
N PRO A 64 -12.57 18.23 3.03
CA PRO A 64 -11.75 18.30 4.24
C PRO A 64 -11.55 16.90 4.84
N MET A 65 -10.35 16.65 5.40
CA MET A 65 -9.99 15.44 6.13
C MET A 65 -9.52 15.74 7.56
N GLY A 66 -9.91 16.86 8.10
CA GLY A 66 -9.50 17.43 9.38
C GLY A 66 -9.26 18.94 9.22
N ASP A 67 -8.75 19.59 10.25
CA ASP A 67 -8.60 21.05 10.27
C ASP A 67 -7.50 21.55 9.31
N SER A 68 -6.44 20.78 9.14
CA SER A 68 -5.25 21.17 8.37
C SER A 68 -5.03 20.30 7.12
N VAL A 69 -5.95 19.38 6.79
CA VAL A 69 -5.82 18.44 5.66
C VAL A 69 -7.04 18.49 4.77
N ARG A 70 -6.84 18.58 3.47
CA ARG A 70 -7.92 18.54 2.48
C ARG A 70 -7.50 17.80 1.21
N VAL A 71 -8.46 17.16 0.57
CA VAL A 71 -8.31 16.57 -0.76
C VAL A 71 -8.86 17.54 -1.79
N VAL A 72 -8.08 17.82 -2.81
CA VAL A 72 -8.40 18.72 -3.92
C VAL A 72 -8.53 17.90 -5.19
N HIS A 73 -9.77 17.80 -5.72
CA HIS A 73 -10.05 17.10 -6.95
C HIS A 73 -9.89 18.05 -8.14
N LEU A 74 -8.88 17.81 -8.97
CA LEU A 74 -8.57 18.64 -10.13
C LEU A 74 -9.04 17.96 -11.42
N PRO A 75 -9.72 18.69 -12.33
CA PRO A 75 -9.96 18.18 -13.67
C PRO A 75 -8.64 18.10 -14.44
N ALA A 76 -8.41 16.95 -15.07
CA ALA A 76 -7.31 16.71 -16.00
C ALA A 76 -7.76 15.60 -16.94
N GLY A 77 -8.02 15.94 -18.21
CA GLY A 77 -8.77 15.12 -19.15
C GLY A 77 -10.22 14.89 -18.72
N PRO A 78 -10.88 13.87 -19.26
CA PRO A 78 -12.27 13.53 -18.91
C PRO A 78 -12.42 13.23 -17.43
N GLU A 79 -13.44 13.79 -16.78
CA GLU A 79 -13.78 13.48 -15.38
C GLU A 79 -14.55 12.16 -15.29
N ALA A 80 -13.85 11.07 -15.58
CA ALA A 80 -14.33 9.69 -15.54
C ALA A 80 -13.18 8.75 -15.17
N PRO A 81 -13.46 7.52 -14.72
CA PRO A 81 -12.44 6.50 -14.54
C PRO A 81 -11.62 6.29 -15.81
N MET A 82 -10.30 6.23 -15.67
CA MET A 82 -9.38 6.13 -16.80
C MET A 82 -8.25 5.17 -16.45
N ALA A 83 -7.77 4.41 -17.46
CA ALA A 83 -6.58 3.59 -17.31
C ALA A 83 -5.35 4.45 -16.97
N ARG A 84 -4.50 3.98 -16.07
CA ARG A 84 -3.32 4.72 -15.56
C ARG A 84 -2.40 5.22 -16.65
N GLU A 85 -2.22 4.43 -17.69
CA GLU A 85 -1.37 4.76 -18.83
C GLU A 85 -1.88 6.00 -19.57
N ARG A 86 -3.21 6.17 -19.64
CA ARG A 86 -3.85 7.32 -20.26
C ARG A 86 -3.88 8.56 -19.36
N VAL A 87 -3.80 8.38 -18.04
CA VAL A 87 -3.67 9.52 -17.12
C VAL A 87 -2.38 10.30 -17.40
N HIS A 88 -1.33 9.61 -17.86
CA HIS A 88 -0.07 10.24 -18.25
C HIS A 88 -0.24 11.33 -19.31
N ASP A 89 -1.18 11.16 -20.24
CA ASP A 89 -1.43 12.11 -21.34
C ASP A 89 -2.02 13.44 -20.84
N HIS A 90 -2.51 13.51 -19.60
CA HIS A 90 -3.18 14.66 -19.00
C HIS A 90 -2.40 15.26 -17.82
N LEU A 91 -1.12 14.93 -17.64
CA LEU A 91 -0.35 15.44 -16.50
C LEU A 91 -0.08 16.94 -16.59
N ASP A 92 0.05 17.50 -17.78
CA ASP A 92 0.23 18.95 -17.95
C ASP A 92 -1.03 19.71 -17.51
N GLU A 93 -2.23 19.23 -17.89
CA GLU A 93 -3.50 19.80 -17.40
C GLU A 93 -3.61 19.71 -15.88
N PHE A 94 -3.10 18.61 -15.28
CA PHE A 94 -3.08 18.46 -13.84
C PHE A 94 -2.13 19.45 -13.17
N VAL A 95 -0.93 19.65 -13.72
CA VAL A 95 0.05 20.65 -13.24
C VAL A 95 -0.58 22.05 -13.28
N ASP A 96 -1.23 22.42 -14.37
CA ASP A 96 -1.88 23.73 -14.51
C ASP A 96 -3.03 23.90 -13.49
N GLY A 97 -3.76 22.83 -13.19
CA GLY A 97 -4.77 22.79 -12.13
C GLY A 97 -4.21 23.05 -10.74
N VAL A 98 -3.05 22.46 -10.41
CA VAL A 98 -2.34 22.69 -9.12
C VAL A 98 -1.84 24.13 -9.05
N GLU A 99 -1.29 24.67 -10.13
CA GLU A 99 -0.86 26.07 -10.18
C GLU A 99 -2.04 27.05 -10.01
N ALA A 100 -3.14 26.80 -10.70
CA ALA A 100 -4.34 27.62 -10.56
C ALA A 100 -4.88 27.60 -9.12
N TRP A 101 -4.86 26.45 -8.46
CA TRP A 101 -5.20 26.33 -7.05
C TRP A 101 -4.28 27.17 -6.17
N ARG A 102 -2.96 27.04 -6.34
CA ARG A 102 -1.95 27.78 -5.59
C ARG A 102 -2.15 29.28 -5.72
N MET A 103 -2.28 29.78 -6.96
CA MET A 103 -2.46 31.19 -7.26
C MET A 103 -3.78 31.76 -6.72
N THR A 104 -4.91 31.02 -6.89
CA THR A 104 -6.23 31.47 -6.46
C THR A 104 -6.36 31.57 -4.94
N ARG A 105 -5.61 30.75 -4.22
CA ARG A 105 -5.60 30.67 -2.76
C ARG A 105 -4.50 31.52 -2.13
N ASP A 106 -3.59 32.10 -2.93
CA ASP A 106 -2.40 32.82 -2.48
C ASP A 106 -1.60 32.01 -1.44
N VAL A 107 -1.31 30.74 -1.80
CA VAL A 107 -0.58 29.82 -0.92
C VAL A 107 0.74 29.42 -1.53
N ASP A 108 1.77 29.37 -0.70
CA ASP A 108 3.06 28.78 -1.03
C ASP A 108 3.22 27.43 -0.29
N TYR A 109 3.82 26.47 -0.96
CA TYR A 109 4.19 25.17 -0.40
C TYR A 109 5.68 25.17 -0.09
N ASP A 110 6.04 24.57 1.04
CA ASP A 110 7.43 24.42 1.46
C ASP A 110 8.07 23.17 0.87
N LEU A 111 7.25 22.18 0.50
CA LEU A 111 7.71 20.89 0.03
C LEU A 111 6.64 20.17 -0.81
N ILE A 112 7.08 19.34 -1.76
CA ILE A 112 6.24 18.41 -2.53
C ILE A 112 6.48 16.99 -2.03
N HIS A 113 5.41 16.24 -1.69
CA HIS A 113 5.46 14.82 -1.42
C HIS A 113 4.65 14.05 -2.45
N ALA A 114 5.33 13.36 -3.35
CA ALA A 114 4.71 12.66 -4.48
C ALA A 114 4.61 11.15 -4.24
N HIS A 115 3.45 10.59 -4.54
CA HIS A 115 3.12 9.18 -4.40
C HIS A 115 2.84 8.55 -5.75
N TYR A 116 3.61 7.51 -6.10
CA TYR A 116 3.57 6.82 -7.38
C TYR A 116 4.24 7.61 -8.52
N TRP A 117 4.54 6.93 -9.64
CA TRP A 117 5.33 7.52 -10.72
C TRP A 117 4.64 8.70 -11.43
N LEU A 118 3.31 8.64 -11.64
CA LEU A 118 2.55 9.73 -12.27
C LEU A 118 2.65 11.03 -11.44
N SER A 119 2.51 10.90 -10.13
CA SER A 119 2.70 12.01 -9.20
C SER A 119 4.16 12.48 -9.17
N GLY A 120 5.11 11.56 -9.36
CA GLY A 120 6.52 11.88 -9.48
C GLY A 120 6.81 12.79 -10.68
N VAL A 121 6.20 12.49 -11.84
CA VAL A 121 6.33 13.33 -13.05
C VAL A 121 5.81 14.74 -12.81
N VAL A 122 4.59 14.87 -12.25
CA VAL A 122 4.01 16.16 -11.87
C VAL A 122 4.89 16.88 -10.84
N GLY A 123 5.36 16.15 -9.82
CA GLY A 123 6.20 16.69 -8.77
C GLY A 123 7.51 17.27 -9.28
N LEU A 124 8.16 16.66 -10.27
CA LEU A 124 9.37 17.23 -10.90
C LEU A 124 9.10 18.56 -11.58
N THR A 125 7.99 18.69 -12.31
CA THR A 125 7.61 19.94 -12.98
C THR A 125 7.32 21.04 -11.96
N LEU A 126 6.55 20.74 -10.92
CA LEU A 126 6.22 21.72 -9.85
C LEU A 126 7.45 22.09 -9.03
N ARG A 127 8.34 21.14 -8.74
CA ARG A 127 9.62 21.35 -8.05
C ARG A 127 10.47 22.42 -8.77
N GLU A 128 10.58 22.32 -10.08
CA GLU A 128 11.31 23.29 -10.89
C GLU A 128 10.64 24.67 -10.87
N ARG A 129 9.30 24.72 -11.03
CA ARG A 129 8.55 25.99 -11.04
C ARG A 129 8.57 26.72 -9.70
N TRP A 130 8.46 26.00 -8.59
CA TRP A 130 8.35 26.56 -7.26
C TRP A 130 9.71 26.69 -6.54
N SER A 131 10.74 26.03 -7.05
CA SER A 131 12.06 25.95 -6.40
C SER A 131 11.99 25.37 -4.98
N VAL A 132 11.13 24.39 -4.75
CA VAL A 132 10.95 23.70 -3.47
C VAL A 132 11.41 22.24 -3.57
N PRO A 133 11.87 21.62 -2.47
CA PRO A 133 12.32 20.23 -2.51
C PRO A 133 11.17 19.23 -2.70
N MET A 134 11.51 18.05 -3.23
CA MET A 134 10.58 16.98 -3.51
C MET A 134 10.99 15.67 -2.83
N LEU A 135 10.06 15.09 -2.08
CA LEU A 135 10.11 13.72 -1.57
C LEU A 135 9.25 12.81 -2.46
N GLN A 136 9.80 11.66 -2.85
CA GLN A 136 9.09 10.68 -3.69
C GLN A 136 8.97 9.33 -3.01
N MET A 137 7.77 8.73 -3.03
CA MET A 137 7.50 7.33 -2.69
C MET A 137 6.77 6.63 -3.83
N PHE A 138 7.33 5.50 -4.32
CA PHE A 138 6.77 4.84 -5.50
C PHE A 138 5.61 3.90 -5.20
N HIS A 139 5.51 3.35 -4.00
CA HIS A 139 4.58 2.28 -3.59
C HIS A 139 4.74 0.97 -4.36
N THR A 140 5.01 1.02 -5.66
CA THR A 140 5.39 -0.11 -6.52
C THR A 140 6.31 0.39 -7.62
N LEU A 141 7.31 -0.41 -7.97
CA LEU A 141 8.21 -0.15 -9.08
C LEU A 141 7.86 -1.03 -10.28
N GLY A 142 7.80 -0.44 -11.47
CA GLY A 142 7.41 -1.12 -12.70
C GLY A 142 8.35 -2.26 -13.07
N ASP A 143 9.67 -2.05 -12.94
CA ASP A 143 10.64 -3.11 -13.23
C ASP A 143 10.51 -4.31 -12.27
N LEU A 144 10.26 -4.08 -10.98
CA LEU A 144 10.02 -5.16 -10.03
C LEU A 144 8.76 -5.96 -10.37
N LYS A 145 7.70 -5.30 -10.86
CA LYS A 145 6.50 -5.98 -11.35
C LYS A 145 6.77 -6.77 -12.62
N ASN A 146 7.56 -6.21 -13.55
CA ASN A 146 7.93 -6.88 -14.80
C ASN A 146 8.76 -8.15 -14.56
N ARG A 147 9.61 -8.17 -13.55
CA ARG A 147 10.41 -9.36 -13.18
C ARG A 147 9.57 -10.57 -12.76
N VAL A 148 8.37 -10.33 -12.26
CA VAL A 148 7.44 -11.40 -11.83
C VAL A 148 6.24 -11.56 -12.77
N ALA A 149 6.16 -10.77 -13.83
CA ALA A 149 5.11 -10.87 -14.84
C ALA A 149 5.19 -12.22 -15.57
N ARG A 150 4.07 -12.93 -15.66
CA ARG A 150 3.99 -14.24 -16.29
C ARG A 150 3.43 -14.18 -17.70
N ARG A 151 2.77 -13.08 -18.07
CA ARG A 151 2.17 -12.86 -19.38
C ARG A 151 2.58 -11.48 -19.89
N ALA A 152 2.65 -11.32 -21.20
CA ALA A 152 2.93 -10.02 -21.81
C ALA A 152 1.94 -8.92 -21.38
N ALA A 153 0.68 -9.29 -21.15
CA ALA A 153 -0.36 -8.37 -20.67
C ALA A 153 -0.16 -7.89 -19.22
N ASP A 154 0.71 -8.55 -18.45
CA ASP A 154 1.02 -8.18 -17.06
C ASP A 154 2.23 -7.21 -16.99
N LEU A 155 2.89 -6.95 -18.13
CA LEU A 155 4.03 -6.04 -18.18
C LEU A 155 3.59 -4.59 -18.05
N GLU A 156 4.35 -3.84 -17.26
CA GLU A 156 4.18 -2.40 -17.16
C GLU A 156 4.75 -1.70 -18.42
N PRO A 157 4.13 -0.64 -18.89
CA PRO A 157 4.51 0.01 -20.14
C PRO A 157 5.88 0.69 -20.07
N ALA A 158 6.58 0.76 -21.20
CA ALA A 158 7.91 1.36 -21.28
C ALA A 158 7.96 2.84 -20.84
N VAL A 159 6.86 3.59 -21.03
CA VAL A 159 6.76 4.97 -20.55
C VAL A 159 6.89 5.03 -19.02
N ARG A 160 6.25 4.11 -18.30
CA ARG A 160 6.38 4.04 -16.84
C ARG A 160 7.82 3.81 -16.40
N LEU A 161 8.50 2.84 -17.01
CA LEU A 161 9.89 2.51 -16.63
C LEU A 161 10.83 3.70 -16.87
N ARG A 162 10.65 4.40 -17.98
CA ARG A 162 11.44 5.59 -18.33
C ARG A 162 11.18 6.73 -17.34
N GLU A 163 9.91 7.01 -17.03
CA GLU A 163 9.56 8.10 -16.12
C GLU A 163 9.95 7.78 -14.67
N GLU A 164 9.82 6.52 -14.23
CA GLU A 164 10.34 6.10 -12.91
C GLU A 164 11.85 6.34 -12.82
N ALA A 165 12.62 5.99 -13.84
CA ALA A 165 14.06 6.23 -13.87
C ALA A 165 14.39 7.74 -13.81
N ARG A 166 13.64 8.60 -14.52
CA ARG A 166 13.79 10.05 -14.46
C ARG A 166 13.49 10.60 -13.07
N VAL A 167 12.40 10.16 -12.45
CA VAL A 167 12.01 10.60 -11.10
C VAL A 167 13.04 10.14 -10.07
N ILE A 168 13.52 8.89 -10.14
CA ILE A 168 14.56 8.38 -9.24
C ILE A 168 15.84 9.23 -9.32
N ALA A 169 16.24 9.60 -10.53
CA ALA A 169 17.45 10.40 -10.74
C ALA A 169 17.30 11.84 -10.20
N SER A 170 16.10 12.43 -10.29
CA SER A 170 15.89 13.87 -10.13
C SER A 170 15.22 14.30 -8.81
N ALA A 171 14.46 13.44 -8.14
CA ALA A 171 13.86 13.77 -6.84
C ALA A 171 14.93 14.03 -5.78
N ASP A 172 14.71 14.99 -4.88
CA ASP A 172 15.70 15.37 -3.86
C ASP A 172 15.87 14.26 -2.82
N ARG A 173 14.79 13.52 -2.52
CA ARG A 173 14.80 12.41 -1.59
C ARG A 173 13.79 11.34 -2.00
N LEU A 174 14.11 10.07 -1.70
CA LEU A 174 13.26 8.91 -1.97
C LEU A 174 12.87 8.24 -0.64
N VAL A 175 11.65 7.74 -0.57
CA VAL A 175 11.19 6.86 0.51
C VAL A 175 10.98 5.47 -0.06
N ALA A 176 11.71 4.50 0.48
CA ALA A 176 11.48 3.09 0.25
C ALA A 176 10.66 2.51 1.41
N ALA A 177 9.64 1.70 1.10
CA ALA A 177 8.80 1.07 2.12
C ALA A 177 9.53 -0.06 2.87
N SER A 178 10.64 -0.56 2.35
CA SER A 178 11.40 -1.66 2.92
C SER A 178 12.89 -1.59 2.59
N VAL A 179 13.71 -2.29 3.40
CA VAL A 179 15.14 -2.45 3.13
C VAL A 179 15.38 -3.13 1.77
N ALA A 180 14.51 -4.06 1.38
CA ALA A 180 14.58 -4.73 0.08
C ALA A 180 14.38 -3.75 -1.07
N GLU A 181 13.41 -2.85 -0.98
CA GLU A 181 13.16 -1.81 -1.99
C GLU A 181 14.34 -0.82 -2.06
N ARG A 182 14.86 -0.36 -0.91
CA ARG A 182 16.07 0.48 -0.88
C ARG A 182 17.25 -0.21 -1.56
N ALA A 183 17.50 -1.47 -1.24
CA ALA A 183 18.58 -2.24 -1.85
C ALA A 183 18.40 -2.38 -3.37
N TYR A 184 17.16 -2.54 -3.83
CA TYR A 184 16.84 -2.56 -5.24
C TYR A 184 17.15 -1.21 -5.92
N LEU A 185 16.67 -0.10 -5.36
CA LEU A 185 16.92 1.25 -5.87
C LEU A 185 18.42 1.53 -5.99
N VAL A 186 19.22 1.21 -4.98
CA VAL A 186 20.68 1.40 -5.03
C VAL A 186 21.32 0.52 -6.11
N ARG A 187 21.02 -0.78 -6.13
CA ARG A 187 21.74 -1.75 -6.98
C ARG A 187 21.35 -1.72 -8.44
N HIS A 188 20.08 -1.44 -8.74
CA HIS A 188 19.54 -1.59 -10.10
C HIS A 188 19.24 -0.27 -10.80
N THR A 189 19.07 0.83 -10.05
CA THR A 189 18.84 2.14 -10.66
C THR A 189 20.00 3.10 -10.47
N GLY A 190 21.00 2.75 -9.66
CA GLY A 190 22.13 3.60 -9.34
C GLY A 190 21.77 4.81 -8.44
N ALA A 191 20.61 4.77 -7.78
CA ALA A 191 20.22 5.84 -6.89
C ALA A 191 21.20 5.97 -5.70
N ASP A 192 21.55 7.20 -5.36
CA ASP A 192 22.41 7.51 -4.22
C ASP A 192 21.79 7.00 -2.91
N PRO A 193 22.45 6.10 -2.17
CA PRO A 193 21.92 5.56 -0.93
C PRO A 193 21.66 6.62 0.15
N GLU A 194 22.35 7.76 0.12
CA GLU A 194 22.15 8.89 1.05
C GLU A 194 20.85 9.67 0.78
N ARG A 195 20.27 9.49 -0.40
CA ARG A 195 18.99 10.08 -0.78
C ARG A 195 17.80 9.18 -0.47
N ILE A 196 18.01 7.96 0.01
CA ILE A 196 16.95 6.97 0.22
C ILE A 196 16.73 6.70 1.69
N ALA A 197 15.61 7.14 2.22
CA ALA A 197 15.13 6.77 3.54
C ALA A 197 14.34 5.44 3.47
N VAL A 198 14.38 4.63 4.53
CA VAL A 198 13.48 3.49 4.70
C VAL A 198 12.44 3.85 5.74
N VAL A 199 11.20 4.05 5.28
CA VAL A 199 10.06 4.32 6.14
C VAL A 199 8.98 3.28 5.84
N PRO A 200 8.75 2.31 6.74
CA PRO A 200 7.74 1.28 6.54
C PRO A 200 6.33 1.88 6.55
N CYS A 201 5.36 1.15 5.96
CA CYS A 201 3.96 1.54 6.06
C CYS A 201 3.44 1.33 7.48
N GLY A 202 2.34 2.04 7.79
CA GLY A 202 1.67 1.95 9.08
C GLY A 202 0.49 0.98 9.11
N VAL A 203 -0.01 0.76 10.32
CA VAL A 203 -1.27 0.08 10.61
C VAL A 203 -2.03 0.85 11.69
N ASP A 204 -3.35 0.90 11.54
CA ASP A 204 -4.24 1.47 12.55
C ASP A 204 -4.47 0.42 13.66
N THR A 205 -3.78 0.59 14.78
CA THR A 205 -3.87 -0.31 15.93
C THR A 205 -5.06 0.02 16.87
N GLU A 206 -5.86 1.03 16.57
CA GLU A 206 -7.13 1.29 17.23
C GLU A 206 -8.26 0.52 16.51
N MET A 207 -8.21 0.49 15.18
CA MET A 207 -9.14 -0.28 14.36
C MET A 207 -8.79 -1.77 14.38
N PHE A 208 -7.55 -2.14 14.13
CA PHE A 208 -7.07 -3.52 14.09
C PHE A 208 -6.55 -3.95 15.46
N THR A 209 -7.42 -4.58 16.24
CA THR A 209 -7.12 -5.05 17.59
C THR A 209 -7.50 -6.51 17.74
N PRO A 210 -6.85 -7.26 18.63
CA PRO A 210 -7.24 -8.62 18.94
C PRO A 210 -8.70 -8.71 19.42
N GLY A 211 -9.29 -9.89 19.34
CA GLY A 211 -10.65 -10.18 19.75
C GLY A 211 -10.84 -11.67 20.01
N ARG A 212 -12.08 -12.06 20.34
CA ARG A 212 -12.44 -13.47 20.51
C ARG A 212 -12.81 -14.05 19.15
N ALA A 213 -12.12 -15.09 18.74
CA ALA A 213 -12.35 -15.74 17.45
C ALA A 213 -13.77 -16.32 17.32
N GLU A 214 -14.31 -16.83 18.42
CA GLU A 214 -15.69 -17.38 18.46
C GLU A 214 -16.73 -16.30 18.12
N ASP A 215 -16.61 -15.10 18.70
CA ASP A 215 -17.52 -13.99 18.46
C ASP A 215 -17.43 -13.51 17.01
N ALA A 216 -16.19 -13.42 16.49
CA ALA A 216 -15.93 -13.03 15.10
C ALA A 216 -16.49 -14.05 14.10
N ARG A 217 -16.30 -15.35 14.35
CA ARG A 217 -16.87 -16.43 13.53
C ARG A 217 -18.39 -16.43 13.55
N ALA A 218 -19.00 -16.23 14.72
CA ALA A 218 -20.45 -16.12 14.84
C ALA A 218 -20.99 -14.92 14.03
N ALA A 219 -20.35 -13.76 14.11
CA ALA A 219 -20.72 -12.57 13.34
C ALA A 219 -20.64 -12.81 11.82
N LEU A 220 -19.65 -13.58 11.36
CA LEU A 220 -19.45 -13.92 9.95
C LEU A 220 -20.22 -15.18 9.52
N ARG A 221 -20.98 -15.83 10.44
CA ARG A 221 -21.70 -17.10 10.22
C ARG A 221 -20.78 -18.22 9.69
N LEU A 222 -19.55 -18.27 10.21
CA LEU A 222 -18.57 -19.28 9.88
C LEU A 222 -18.67 -20.48 10.84
N SER A 223 -18.33 -21.68 10.32
CA SER A 223 -18.20 -22.89 11.12
C SER A 223 -17.01 -22.85 12.08
N ALA A 224 -16.93 -23.83 12.97
CA ALA A 224 -15.78 -24.04 13.85
C ALA A 224 -14.55 -24.66 13.15
N ASP A 225 -14.64 -24.95 11.86
CA ASP A 225 -13.52 -25.52 11.09
C ASP A 225 -12.29 -24.61 11.09
N PRO A 226 -11.08 -25.18 11.01
CA PRO A 226 -9.88 -24.38 10.86
C PRO A 226 -9.96 -23.41 9.70
N LEU A 227 -9.74 -22.10 9.96
CA LEU A 227 -9.99 -21.01 9.03
C LEU A 227 -8.67 -20.40 8.52
N ILE A 228 -8.47 -20.49 7.23
CA ILE A 228 -7.42 -19.80 6.48
C ILE A 228 -8.03 -18.56 5.84
N LEU A 229 -7.40 -17.41 5.98
CA LEU A 229 -7.88 -16.15 5.43
C LEU A 229 -6.90 -15.65 4.35
N TYR A 230 -7.45 -15.23 3.23
CA TYR A 230 -6.78 -14.40 2.24
C TYR A 230 -7.49 -13.05 2.17
N VAL A 231 -6.71 -11.95 2.22
CA VAL A 231 -7.22 -10.58 2.01
C VAL A 231 -6.38 -9.92 0.94
N GLY A 232 -7.02 -9.42 -0.13
CA GLY A 232 -6.32 -8.71 -1.18
C GLY A 232 -7.07 -8.67 -2.51
N ARG A 233 -6.51 -7.91 -3.45
CA ARG A 233 -7.03 -7.90 -4.83
C ARG A 233 -6.88 -9.28 -5.47
N LEU A 234 -7.86 -9.66 -6.29
CA LEU A 234 -7.77 -10.89 -7.09
C LEU A 234 -6.95 -10.61 -8.36
N ALA A 235 -5.66 -10.43 -8.21
CA ALA A 235 -4.73 -10.16 -9.31
C ALA A 235 -3.63 -11.25 -9.34
N PRO A 236 -3.15 -11.66 -10.54
CA PRO A 236 -2.14 -12.72 -10.66
C PRO A 236 -0.92 -12.52 -9.77
N ILE A 237 -0.47 -11.28 -9.63
CA ILE A 237 0.69 -10.93 -8.80
C ILE A 237 0.51 -11.25 -7.30
N LYS A 238 -0.75 -11.45 -6.85
CA LYS A 238 -1.08 -11.79 -5.46
C LYS A 238 -1.05 -13.29 -5.18
N GLY A 239 -0.90 -14.13 -6.21
CA GLY A 239 -0.57 -15.54 -6.10
C GLY A 239 -1.64 -16.43 -5.44
N LEU A 240 -2.92 -16.05 -5.51
CA LEU A 240 -4.00 -16.84 -4.90
C LEU A 240 -4.07 -18.27 -5.45
N GLU A 241 -3.62 -18.48 -6.70
CA GLU A 241 -3.51 -19.84 -7.29
C GLU A 241 -2.61 -20.76 -6.47
N THR A 242 -1.47 -20.24 -5.97
CA THR A 242 -0.56 -21.02 -5.10
C THR A 242 -1.26 -21.44 -3.80
N LEU A 243 -2.09 -20.56 -3.22
CA LEU A 243 -2.87 -20.90 -2.04
C LEU A 243 -3.94 -21.95 -2.33
N LEU A 244 -4.66 -21.83 -3.45
CA LEU A 244 -5.66 -22.84 -3.85
C LEU A 244 -5.03 -24.23 -4.03
N ASP A 245 -3.83 -24.30 -4.60
CA ASP A 245 -3.10 -25.56 -4.72
C ASP A 245 -2.66 -26.13 -3.36
N ALA A 246 -2.25 -25.26 -2.42
CA ALA A 246 -1.93 -25.68 -1.06
C ALA A 246 -3.16 -26.20 -0.30
N ILE A 247 -4.33 -25.54 -0.46
CA ILE A 247 -5.62 -26.05 0.09
C ILE A 247 -5.97 -27.42 -0.47
N ALA A 248 -5.85 -27.60 -1.79
CA ALA A 248 -6.08 -28.90 -2.42
C ALA A 248 -5.13 -30.00 -1.89
N ARG A 249 -3.88 -29.62 -1.58
CA ARG A 249 -2.92 -30.53 -0.97
C ARG A 249 -3.31 -30.92 0.46
N LEU A 250 -3.75 -29.97 1.27
CA LEU A 250 -4.26 -30.22 2.62
C LEU A 250 -5.50 -31.14 2.58
N ALA A 251 -6.43 -30.90 1.67
CA ALA A 251 -7.62 -31.72 1.49
C ALA A 251 -7.25 -33.17 1.14
N ARG A 252 -6.29 -33.38 0.22
CA ARG A 252 -5.80 -34.73 -0.15
C ARG A 252 -5.10 -35.47 1.00
N ARG A 253 -4.56 -34.70 2.00
CA ARG A 253 -4.00 -35.25 3.24
C ARG A 253 -5.09 -35.52 4.31
N GLY A 254 -6.37 -35.37 3.95
CA GLY A 254 -7.51 -35.54 4.87
C GLY A 254 -7.67 -34.39 5.89
N ARG A 255 -7.08 -33.22 5.64
CA ARG A 255 -7.24 -32.06 6.50
C ARG A 255 -8.45 -31.24 6.07
N HIS A 256 -9.45 -31.17 6.94
CA HIS A 256 -10.59 -30.28 6.76
C HIS A 256 -10.19 -28.86 7.14
N VAL A 257 -10.19 -27.96 6.15
CA VAL A 257 -9.87 -26.55 6.34
C VAL A 257 -10.85 -25.70 5.54
N ARG A 258 -11.14 -24.50 5.97
CA ARG A 258 -11.92 -23.52 5.23
C ARG A 258 -11.02 -22.36 4.80
N LEU A 259 -11.08 -22.00 3.53
CA LEU A 259 -10.48 -20.80 3.00
C LEU A 259 -11.56 -19.74 2.80
N VAL A 260 -11.39 -18.57 3.40
CA VAL A 260 -12.16 -17.36 3.09
C VAL A 260 -11.29 -16.39 2.31
N VAL A 261 -11.79 -16.00 1.14
CA VAL A 261 -11.14 -15.04 0.24
C VAL A 261 -11.92 -13.73 0.33
N VAL A 262 -11.24 -12.69 0.86
CA VAL A 262 -11.78 -11.33 0.97
C VAL A 262 -11.09 -10.44 -0.04
N GLY A 263 -11.86 -9.76 -0.89
CA GLY A 263 -11.39 -8.89 -1.94
C GLY A 263 -12.03 -9.23 -3.28
N GLY A 264 -11.47 -8.70 -4.34
CA GLY A 264 -12.05 -8.71 -5.67
C GLY A 264 -12.52 -7.33 -6.06
N ASP A 265 -13.07 -7.20 -7.24
CA ASP A 265 -13.67 -5.98 -7.75
C ASP A 265 -15.16 -6.22 -7.95
N ALA A 266 -16.01 -5.42 -7.29
CA ALA A 266 -17.46 -5.54 -7.41
C ALA A 266 -17.94 -5.27 -8.86
N ASP A 267 -17.16 -4.50 -9.61
CA ASP A 267 -17.47 -4.05 -10.97
C ASP A 267 -16.71 -4.85 -12.05
N GLU A 268 -15.92 -5.88 -11.66
CA GLU A 268 -15.20 -6.69 -12.64
C GLU A 268 -16.20 -7.49 -13.50
N PRO A 269 -16.10 -7.40 -14.85
CA PRO A 269 -16.96 -8.20 -15.73
C PRO A 269 -16.85 -9.70 -15.39
N ARG A 270 -17.98 -10.40 -15.34
CA ARG A 270 -18.01 -11.87 -15.20
C ARG A 270 -17.17 -12.50 -16.31
N GLY A 271 -15.91 -12.85 -16.02
CA GLY A 271 -14.97 -13.38 -17.01
C GLY A 271 -13.52 -13.00 -16.78
N GLY A 272 -13.21 -12.16 -15.80
CA GLY A 272 -11.86 -11.75 -15.46
C GLY A 272 -11.05 -12.82 -14.73
N HIS A 273 -10.03 -12.41 -13.99
CA HIS A 273 -9.14 -13.31 -13.25
C HIS A 273 -9.89 -14.17 -12.21
N GLU A 274 -10.94 -13.65 -11.59
CA GLU A 274 -11.78 -14.39 -10.65
C GLU A 274 -12.43 -15.62 -11.30
N ALA A 275 -12.90 -15.52 -12.55
CA ALA A 275 -13.46 -16.69 -13.25
C ALA A 275 -12.44 -17.80 -13.42
N GLY A 276 -11.17 -17.45 -13.70
CA GLY A 276 -10.06 -18.41 -13.76
C GLY A 276 -9.82 -19.11 -12.42
N LEU A 277 -9.86 -18.34 -11.31
CA LEU A 277 -9.74 -18.89 -9.95
C LEU A 277 -10.89 -19.84 -9.62
N ARG A 278 -12.12 -19.49 -9.96
CA ARG A 278 -13.30 -20.35 -9.75
C ARG A 278 -13.23 -21.65 -10.57
N SER A 279 -12.77 -21.57 -11.82
CA SER A 279 -12.53 -22.77 -12.65
C SER A 279 -11.44 -23.66 -12.05
N ARG A 280 -10.35 -23.06 -11.51
CA ARG A 280 -9.30 -23.81 -10.82
C ARG A 280 -9.84 -24.52 -9.58
N ILE A 281 -10.66 -23.86 -8.76
CA ILE A 281 -11.29 -24.43 -7.57
C ILE A 281 -12.10 -25.68 -7.94
N GLN A 282 -12.88 -25.63 -9.03
CA GLN A 282 -13.64 -26.78 -9.53
C GLN A 282 -12.72 -27.93 -10.01
N THR A 283 -11.67 -27.60 -10.78
CA THR A 283 -10.68 -28.56 -11.25
C THR A 283 -9.96 -29.28 -10.10
N LEU A 284 -9.66 -28.53 -9.01
CA LEU A 284 -9.01 -29.06 -7.82
C LEU A 284 -9.97 -29.86 -6.91
N GLY A 285 -11.28 -29.76 -7.11
CA GLY A 285 -12.29 -30.44 -6.28
C GLY A 285 -12.41 -29.87 -4.85
N ILE A 286 -12.13 -28.56 -4.67
CA ILE A 286 -12.14 -27.90 -3.36
C ILE A 286 -13.26 -26.86 -3.22
N GLY A 287 -14.33 -26.98 -4.01
CA GLY A 287 -15.43 -26.02 -4.03
C GLY A 287 -16.07 -25.78 -2.67
N ASP A 288 -16.27 -26.85 -1.90
CA ASP A 288 -16.89 -26.77 -0.58
C ASP A 288 -15.97 -26.16 0.50
N LEU A 289 -14.66 -26.05 0.22
CA LEU A 289 -13.66 -25.52 1.16
C LEU A 289 -13.40 -24.04 0.97
N VAL A 290 -13.79 -23.44 -0.17
CA VAL A 290 -13.43 -22.05 -0.54
C VAL A 290 -14.66 -21.17 -0.63
N GLY A 291 -14.70 -20.13 0.19
CA GLY A 291 -15.72 -19.08 0.16
C GLY A 291 -15.14 -17.73 -0.26
N PHE A 292 -15.84 -17.02 -1.15
CA PHE A 292 -15.53 -15.64 -1.53
C PHE A 292 -16.47 -14.70 -0.78
N ALA A 293 -15.90 -13.78 0.03
CA ALA A 293 -16.65 -12.78 0.76
C ALA A 293 -16.83 -11.46 -0.04
N GLY A 294 -16.17 -11.37 -1.20
CA GLY A 294 -16.15 -10.13 -2.00
C GLY A 294 -15.32 -9.01 -1.37
N PRO A 295 -15.32 -7.81 -1.98
CA PRO A 295 -14.66 -6.65 -1.40
C PRO A 295 -15.37 -6.24 -0.11
N GLN A 296 -14.57 -5.86 0.89
CA GLN A 296 -15.06 -5.47 2.22
C GLN A 296 -14.51 -4.10 2.59
N PRO A 297 -15.29 -3.25 3.28
CA PRO A 297 -14.78 -2.04 3.92
C PRO A 297 -13.68 -2.37 4.93
N GLN A 298 -12.73 -1.46 5.11
CA GLN A 298 -11.57 -1.69 5.97
C GLN A 298 -11.99 -1.99 7.43
N GLU A 299 -13.06 -1.35 7.89
CA GLU A 299 -13.60 -1.50 9.24
C GLU A 299 -14.11 -2.92 9.53
N THR A 300 -14.57 -3.63 8.49
CA THR A 300 -15.07 -5.00 8.62
C THR A 300 -13.94 -6.06 8.53
N LEU A 301 -12.77 -5.68 7.99
CA LEU A 301 -11.64 -6.60 7.85
C LEU A 301 -11.13 -7.13 9.20
N ARG A 302 -11.21 -6.30 10.26
CA ARG A 302 -10.85 -6.73 11.62
C ARG A 302 -11.55 -8.03 12.01
N THR A 303 -12.84 -8.12 11.74
CA THR A 303 -13.64 -9.31 12.11
C THR A 303 -13.12 -10.57 11.36
N HIS A 304 -12.70 -10.42 10.10
CA HIS A 304 -12.14 -11.52 9.33
C HIS A 304 -10.76 -11.96 9.88
N TYR A 305 -9.88 -10.99 10.20
CA TYR A 305 -8.58 -11.30 10.79
C TYR A 305 -8.69 -11.97 12.16
N VAL A 306 -9.62 -11.51 13.02
CA VAL A 306 -9.84 -12.10 14.34
C VAL A 306 -10.45 -13.52 14.23
N ALA A 307 -11.29 -13.77 13.23
CA ALA A 307 -11.89 -15.09 12.99
C ALA A 307 -10.87 -16.13 12.50
N ALA A 308 -9.77 -15.68 11.86
CA ALA A 308 -8.83 -16.55 11.16
C ALA A 308 -7.83 -17.22 12.10
N ASP A 309 -7.56 -18.51 11.89
CA ASP A 309 -6.45 -19.22 12.51
C ASP A 309 -5.10 -18.83 11.91
N VAL A 310 -5.10 -18.43 10.62
CA VAL A 310 -3.93 -17.98 9.89
C VAL A 310 -4.33 -17.11 8.71
N THR A 311 -3.59 -16.03 8.48
CA THR A 311 -3.72 -15.17 7.30
C THR A 311 -2.59 -15.48 6.31
N VAL A 312 -2.90 -15.59 5.02
CA VAL A 312 -1.93 -16.00 3.99
C VAL A 312 -1.75 -14.92 2.94
N LEU A 313 -0.48 -14.57 2.66
CA LEU A 313 -0.07 -13.66 1.59
C LEU A 313 0.87 -14.39 0.62
N PRO A 314 0.33 -15.13 -0.38
CA PRO A 314 1.13 -15.96 -1.29
C PRO A 314 1.66 -15.17 -2.49
N SER A 315 1.87 -13.86 -2.32
CA SER A 315 2.20 -12.91 -3.39
C SER A 315 3.49 -13.26 -4.12
N HIS A 316 3.52 -13.00 -5.43
CA HIS A 316 4.75 -13.06 -6.25
C HIS A 316 5.59 -11.79 -6.09
N TYR A 317 4.94 -10.68 -5.78
CA TYR A 317 5.56 -9.41 -5.42
C TYR A 317 4.70 -8.65 -4.42
N GLU A 318 5.36 -8.04 -3.44
CA GLU A 318 4.73 -7.18 -2.44
C GLU A 318 5.73 -6.10 -2.02
N SER A 319 5.33 -4.83 -2.12
CA SER A 319 6.20 -3.71 -1.74
C SER A 319 6.42 -3.63 -0.23
N PHE A 320 5.36 -3.87 0.55
CA PHE A 320 5.42 -3.85 2.01
C PHE A 320 4.58 -4.95 2.67
N GLY A 321 3.28 -5.08 2.33
CA GLY A 321 2.38 -6.06 2.92
C GLY A 321 1.58 -5.51 4.10
N MET A 322 0.84 -4.42 3.91
CA MET A 322 -0.02 -3.83 4.96
C MET A 322 -1.01 -4.86 5.53
N VAL A 323 -1.56 -5.73 4.68
CA VAL A 323 -2.43 -6.84 5.10
C VAL A 323 -1.77 -7.73 6.16
N ALA A 324 -0.45 -7.96 6.07
CA ALA A 324 0.27 -8.73 7.09
C ALA A 324 0.30 -7.99 8.43
N LEU A 325 0.50 -6.66 8.44
CA LEU A 325 0.45 -5.87 9.66
C LEU A 325 -0.96 -5.83 10.27
N GLU A 326 -1.99 -5.67 9.45
CA GLU A 326 -3.39 -5.69 9.88
C GLU A 326 -3.75 -7.02 10.53
N ALA A 327 -3.37 -8.15 9.90
CA ALA A 327 -3.54 -9.49 10.45
C ALA A 327 -2.81 -9.65 11.79
N MET A 328 -1.53 -9.26 11.84
CA MET A 328 -0.72 -9.32 13.05
C MET A 328 -1.29 -8.43 14.16
N ALA A 329 -1.77 -7.23 13.86
CA ALA A 329 -2.42 -6.35 14.82
C ALA A 329 -3.67 -6.97 15.45
N CYS A 330 -4.39 -7.81 14.69
CA CYS A 330 -5.53 -8.59 15.17
C CYS A 330 -5.14 -9.90 15.89
N GLY A 331 -3.86 -10.25 15.94
CA GLY A 331 -3.36 -11.49 16.56
C GLY A 331 -3.43 -12.72 15.64
N SER A 332 -3.73 -12.57 14.34
CA SER A 332 -3.68 -13.65 13.35
C SER A 332 -2.23 -13.87 12.92
N PRO A 333 -1.64 -15.07 13.11
CA PRO A 333 -0.33 -15.38 12.57
C PRO A 333 -0.35 -15.38 11.05
N VAL A 334 0.78 -15.02 10.43
CA VAL A 334 0.88 -14.84 8.99
C VAL A 334 1.75 -15.90 8.36
N VAL A 335 1.31 -16.48 7.23
CA VAL A 335 2.20 -17.22 6.31
C VAL A 335 2.30 -16.44 5.00
N ALA A 336 3.50 -16.06 4.61
CA ALA A 336 3.70 -15.21 3.44
C ALA A 336 4.82 -15.71 2.53
N SER A 337 4.77 -15.33 1.25
CA SER A 337 5.90 -15.54 0.34
C SER A 337 7.11 -14.69 0.77
N ARG A 338 8.31 -15.24 0.61
CA ARG A 338 9.59 -14.55 0.90
C ARG A 338 9.95 -13.59 -0.24
N VAL A 339 9.12 -12.55 -0.42
CA VAL A 339 9.27 -11.56 -1.51
C VAL A 339 9.20 -10.14 -0.99
N GLY A 340 9.95 -9.24 -1.62
CA GLY A 340 9.90 -7.80 -1.41
C GLY A 340 9.86 -7.40 0.07
N GLY A 341 8.93 -6.51 0.40
CA GLY A 341 8.74 -5.99 1.75
C GLY A 341 8.25 -7.02 2.77
N LEU A 342 7.61 -8.12 2.34
CA LEU A 342 7.19 -9.19 3.26
C LEU A 342 8.36 -9.78 4.04
N THR A 343 9.56 -9.77 3.47
CA THR A 343 10.79 -10.22 4.16
C THR A 343 11.19 -9.38 5.37
N THR A 344 10.67 -8.16 5.45
CA THR A 344 10.88 -7.24 6.58
C THR A 344 9.64 -7.19 7.48
N THR A 345 8.44 -7.19 6.87
CA THR A 345 7.18 -7.08 7.59
C THR A 345 6.88 -8.33 8.42
N VAL A 346 7.16 -9.53 7.89
CA VAL A 346 6.98 -10.81 8.60
C VAL A 346 8.31 -11.28 9.14
N ARG A 347 8.40 -11.45 10.46
CA ARG A 347 9.58 -12.01 11.15
C ARG A 347 9.43 -13.53 11.19
N ASP A 348 10.20 -14.21 10.31
CA ASP A 348 10.12 -15.67 10.12
C ASP A 348 10.36 -16.44 11.44
N GLY A 349 9.42 -17.32 11.79
CA GLY A 349 9.41 -18.08 13.05
C GLY A 349 9.03 -17.27 14.31
N VAL A 350 8.77 -15.96 14.17
CA VAL A 350 8.46 -15.06 15.31
C VAL A 350 7.05 -14.49 15.22
N THR A 351 6.67 -13.86 14.10
CA THR A 351 5.33 -13.31 13.89
C THR A 351 4.51 -14.11 12.86
N GLY A 352 5.12 -15.12 12.27
CA GLY A 352 4.57 -15.93 11.21
C GLY A 352 5.68 -16.74 10.52
N PHE A 353 5.41 -17.21 9.31
CA PHE A 353 6.37 -17.95 8.49
C PHE A 353 6.53 -17.34 7.10
N LEU A 354 7.77 -17.42 6.58
CA LEU A 354 8.08 -17.07 5.19
C LEU A 354 8.43 -18.34 4.40
N VAL A 355 7.73 -18.55 3.27
CA VAL A 355 7.98 -19.66 2.33
C VAL A 355 8.53 -19.13 1.01
N ALA A 356 9.21 -19.97 0.24
CA ALA A 356 9.67 -19.56 -1.09
C ALA A 356 8.47 -19.20 -1.98
N GLU A 357 8.65 -18.24 -2.89
CA GLU A 357 7.61 -17.83 -3.82
C GLU A 357 7.12 -19.00 -4.67
N GLY A 358 5.81 -19.19 -4.72
CA GLY A 358 5.18 -20.25 -5.50
C GLY A 358 5.37 -21.67 -4.96
N ASP A 359 6.02 -21.85 -3.82
CA ASP A 359 6.24 -23.16 -3.19
C ASP A 359 4.97 -23.63 -2.46
N VAL A 360 4.18 -24.40 -3.21
CA VAL A 360 2.90 -24.98 -2.74
C VAL A 360 3.12 -25.95 -1.58
N ASP A 361 4.22 -26.73 -1.62
CA ASP A 361 4.51 -27.74 -0.60
C ASP A 361 4.89 -27.10 0.72
N ALA A 362 5.85 -26.18 0.71
CA ALA A 362 6.23 -25.45 1.90
C ALA A 362 5.06 -24.63 2.48
N LEU A 363 4.22 -24.03 1.63
CA LEU A 363 3.02 -23.32 2.08
C LEU A 363 2.05 -24.29 2.80
N ALA A 364 1.74 -25.43 2.19
CA ALA A 364 0.84 -26.43 2.79
C ALA A 364 1.40 -26.95 4.13
N GLU A 365 2.70 -27.23 4.22
CA GLU A 365 3.36 -27.70 5.44
C GLU A 365 3.29 -26.66 6.57
N ARG A 366 3.54 -25.37 6.28
CA ARG A 366 3.44 -24.31 7.29
C ARG A 366 2.00 -24.10 7.76
N LEU A 367 1.03 -24.19 6.85
CA LEU A 367 -0.37 -24.14 7.20
C LEU A 367 -0.75 -25.34 8.09
N GLU A 368 -0.38 -26.56 7.71
CA GLU A 368 -0.62 -27.76 8.52
C GLU A 368 -0.02 -27.65 9.92
N THR A 369 1.22 -27.17 10.03
CA THR A 369 1.90 -26.92 11.31
C THR A 369 1.10 -25.96 12.19
N LEU A 370 0.68 -24.81 11.65
CA LEU A 370 -0.09 -23.83 12.40
C LEU A 370 -1.47 -24.34 12.80
N LEU A 371 -2.16 -25.05 11.91
CA LEU A 371 -3.50 -25.57 12.20
C LEU A 371 -3.48 -26.69 13.25
N ALA A 372 -2.39 -27.45 13.33
CA ALA A 372 -2.22 -28.53 14.30
C ALA A 372 -1.79 -28.05 15.71
N ASP A 373 -1.18 -26.85 15.83
CA ASP A 373 -0.61 -26.35 17.09
C ASP A 373 -1.22 -24.99 17.51
N PRO A 374 -2.29 -25.01 18.32
CA PRO A 374 -2.92 -23.77 18.83
C PRO A 374 -1.98 -22.90 19.68
N ASP A 375 -1.07 -23.51 20.42
CA ASP A 375 -0.10 -22.78 21.27
C ASP A 375 0.90 -22.01 20.40
N LEU A 376 1.33 -22.62 19.30
CA LEU A 376 2.18 -21.94 18.33
C LEU A 376 1.44 -20.76 17.69
N ARG A 377 0.18 -20.94 17.27
CA ARG A 377 -0.65 -19.84 16.73
C ARG A 377 -0.74 -18.69 17.73
N TRP A 378 -1.04 -19.00 18.98
CA TRP A 378 -1.16 -17.99 20.03
C TRP A 378 0.17 -17.25 20.27
N ARG A 379 1.32 -17.96 20.33
CA ARG A 379 2.63 -17.33 20.49
C ARG A 379 2.97 -16.38 19.35
N LEU A 380 2.82 -16.85 18.09
CA LEU A 380 3.10 -16.04 16.90
C LEU A 380 2.15 -14.84 16.80
N GLY A 381 0.86 -15.04 17.06
CA GLY A 381 -0.13 -13.98 17.08
C GLY A 381 0.19 -12.89 18.11
N ARG A 382 0.57 -13.28 19.33
CA ARG A 382 0.96 -12.32 20.38
C ARG A 382 2.22 -11.52 20.01
N GLU A 383 3.22 -12.16 19.42
CA GLU A 383 4.42 -11.46 18.93
C GLU A 383 4.06 -10.57 17.72
N GLY A 384 3.11 -11.00 16.88
CA GLY A 384 2.55 -10.20 15.79
C GLY A 384 1.94 -8.89 16.29
N VAL A 385 1.11 -8.93 17.33
CA VAL A 385 0.52 -7.73 17.95
C VAL A 385 1.59 -6.77 18.45
N ARG A 386 2.62 -7.28 19.13
CA ARG A 386 3.74 -6.45 19.62
C ARG A 386 4.54 -5.82 18.48
N TRP A 387 4.71 -6.55 17.41
CA TRP A 387 5.41 -6.07 16.21
C TRP A 387 4.59 -5.01 15.47
N ALA A 388 3.30 -5.24 15.25
CA ALA A 388 2.40 -4.28 14.62
C ALA A 388 2.33 -2.95 15.40
N ALA A 389 2.37 -3.00 16.73
CA ALA A 389 2.38 -1.81 17.58
C ALA A 389 3.57 -0.87 17.36
N GLN A 390 4.66 -1.35 16.74
CA GLN A 390 5.83 -0.53 16.36
C GLN A 390 5.64 0.16 15.00
N HIS A 391 4.59 -0.22 14.26
CA HIS A 391 4.27 0.28 12.92
C HIS A 391 2.99 1.13 12.91
N ARG A 392 2.72 1.89 13.99
CA ARG A 392 1.55 2.79 14.04
C ARG A 392 1.75 4.00 13.13
N TRP A 393 0.67 4.51 12.59
CA TRP A 393 0.73 5.68 11.71
C TRP A 393 1.42 6.91 12.32
N PRO A 394 1.26 7.24 13.62
CA PRO A 394 2.06 8.32 14.24
C PRO A 394 3.57 8.11 14.09
N CYS A 395 4.08 6.89 14.26
CA CYS A 395 5.51 6.59 14.09
C CYS A 395 5.97 6.79 12.63
N VAL A 396 5.11 6.45 11.67
CA VAL A 396 5.37 6.68 10.23
C VAL A 396 5.42 8.19 9.95
N ALA A 397 4.44 8.95 10.45
CA ALA A 397 4.39 10.40 10.27
C ALA A 397 5.61 11.09 10.88
N GLU A 398 6.03 10.71 12.09
CA GLU A 398 7.26 11.20 12.70
C GLU A 398 8.50 10.89 11.86
N ALA A 399 8.58 9.69 11.26
CA ALA A 399 9.68 9.33 10.37
C ALA A 399 9.68 10.19 9.11
N ILE A 400 8.53 10.42 8.51
CA ILE A 400 8.38 11.30 7.34
C ILE A 400 8.70 12.76 7.69
N CYS A 401 8.27 13.27 8.86
CA CYS A 401 8.63 14.63 9.30
C CYS A 401 10.14 14.81 9.45
N ARG A 402 10.88 13.79 9.89
CA ARG A 402 12.35 13.86 9.90
C ARG A 402 12.94 14.01 8.49
N GLU A 403 12.34 13.36 7.49
CA GLU A 403 12.77 13.49 6.10
C GLU A 403 12.44 14.90 5.54
N TYR A 404 11.30 15.48 5.91
CA TYR A 404 10.96 16.85 5.57
C TYR A 404 11.96 17.85 6.15
N ALA A 405 12.29 17.73 7.44
CA ALA A 405 13.27 18.61 8.09
C ALA A 405 14.66 18.53 7.44
N LEU A 406 15.08 17.34 6.98
CA LEU A 406 16.33 17.17 6.22
C LEU A 406 16.28 17.89 4.86
N LEU A 407 15.14 17.90 4.19
CA LEU A 407 14.97 18.60 2.91
C LEU A 407 14.98 20.12 3.10
N GLU A 408 14.27 20.63 4.10
CA GLU A 408 14.27 22.08 4.41
C GLU A 408 15.66 22.60 4.76
N SER A 409 16.43 21.86 5.58
CA SER A 409 17.78 22.24 5.95
C SER A 409 18.76 22.30 4.77
N ARG A 410 18.54 21.49 3.74
CA ARG A 410 19.33 21.50 2.51
C ARG A 410 18.92 22.62 1.53
N ALA A 411 17.67 23.05 1.58
CA ALA A 411 17.17 24.15 0.75
C ALA A 411 17.62 25.54 1.24
N GLN A 412 18.09 25.67 2.48
CA GLN A 412 18.50 26.95 3.10
C GLN A 412 20.00 27.30 3.11
N PRO A 413 20.96 26.62 2.45
CA PRO A 413 22.38 26.95 2.54
C PRO A 413 22.74 28.33 1.99
N HIS A 414 21.88 29.01 1.22
CA HIS A 414 22.20 30.32 0.60
C HIS A 414 21.83 31.57 1.42
N LEU A 415 21.09 31.43 2.53
CA LEU A 415 20.73 32.61 3.36
C LEU A 415 21.70 32.87 4.54
N ALA A 416 22.54 31.90 4.89
CA ALA A 416 23.52 32.05 5.96
C ALA A 416 24.86 32.67 5.49
N ALA A 417 25.17 32.67 4.21
CA ALA A 417 26.42 33.21 3.65
C ALA A 417 26.42 34.73 3.37
N GLY A 418 25.25 35.37 3.54
CA GLY A 418 25.06 36.80 3.21
C GLY A 418 25.15 37.80 4.40
N ARG A 419 25.49 37.35 5.62
CA ARG A 419 25.60 38.23 6.80
C ARG A 419 26.95 38.13 7.51
N CYS A 420 28.02 38.24 6.76
CA CYS A 420 29.34 38.58 7.34
C CYS A 420 30.11 39.38 6.31
N THR A 421 29.73 40.62 6.11
CA THR A 421 30.61 41.73 5.70
C THR A 421 29.80 43.04 5.81
N GLU A 422 29.87 43.71 6.96
CA GLU A 422 30.07 45.14 7.12
C GLU A 422 30.36 45.41 8.60
#